data_2ee94d39f409711b8899c9797d154053
#
_entry.id   2ee94d39f409711b8899c9797d154053
#
_cell.length_a   1.000
_cell.length_b   1.000
_cell.length_c   1.000
_cell.angle_alpha   90.00
_cell.angle_beta   90.00
_cell.angle_gamma   90.00
#
_symmetry.space_group_name_H-M   'P 1'
#
loop_
_entity.id
_entity.type
_entity.pdbx_description
1 polymer ?
#
loop_
_entity_poly.entity_id
_entity_poly.type
_entity_poly.pdbx_seq_one_letter_code
_entity_poly.pdbx_strand_id
1 'polypeptide(L)'
;MIGCVGCPEPREDHASNCVKMGLNMIRAIKEFDKDCHEDVNMRVGIHTGTVLCGIVGRKRFKFDVWSNDVTLANRMESTGKPGKVHVSESTYQFLKEDYYVEEGEEFLGKKDHVFTLCVKVHFYALY
;
A
#
# COMPACT_ATOMS: atom_id res chain seq x y z
N MET A 1 0.94 -1.78 10.67
CA MET A 1 2.17 -0.97 10.42
C MET A 1 1.84 0.04 9.33
N ILE A 2 2.16 1.31 9.53
CA ILE A 2 1.95 2.38 8.55
C ILE A 2 3.33 2.84 8.08
N GLY A 3 3.52 2.90 6.77
CA GLY A 3 4.72 3.48 6.13
C GLY A 3 4.31 4.66 5.26
N CYS A 4 5.18 5.64 5.13
CA CYS A 4 4.97 6.82 4.28
C CYS A 4 6.18 7.00 3.35
N VAL A 5 5.90 7.28 2.08
CA VAL A 5 6.92 7.62 1.07
C VAL A 5 6.62 9.03 0.55
N GLY A 6 7.65 9.83 0.39
CA GLY A 6 7.50 11.25 0.01
C GLY A 6 7.38 12.19 1.21
N CYS A 7 7.75 11.72 2.40
CA CYS A 7 7.73 12.51 3.63
C CYS A 7 8.96 12.14 4.49
N PRO A 8 9.80 13.08 4.95
CA PRO A 8 9.68 14.53 4.79
C PRO A 8 10.06 15.07 3.39
N GLU A 9 10.75 14.28 2.57
CA GLU A 9 11.20 14.70 1.24
C GLU A 9 10.19 14.25 0.16
N PRO A 10 9.62 15.20 -0.62
CA PRO A 10 8.72 14.86 -1.72
C PRO A 10 9.40 13.98 -2.78
N ARG A 11 8.68 12.97 -3.30
CA ARG A 11 9.16 12.06 -4.35
C ARG A 11 8.08 11.83 -5.39
N GLU A 12 8.44 11.92 -6.66
CA GLU A 12 7.52 11.65 -7.76
C GLU A 12 7.19 10.15 -7.90
N ASP A 13 8.13 9.28 -7.52
CA ASP A 13 8.02 7.83 -7.59
C ASP A 13 7.38 7.19 -6.34
N HIS A 14 6.76 7.99 -5.47
CA HIS A 14 6.20 7.56 -4.18
C HIS A 14 5.21 6.39 -4.33
N ALA A 15 4.27 6.48 -5.26
CA ALA A 15 3.24 5.46 -5.47
C ALA A 15 3.85 4.13 -5.94
N SER A 16 4.75 4.17 -6.91
CA SER A 16 5.45 2.99 -7.43
C SER A 16 6.30 2.31 -6.34
N ASN A 17 6.99 3.08 -5.51
CA ASN A 17 7.78 2.55 -4.40
C ASN A 17 6.91 1.90 -3.33
N CYS A 18 5.77 2.50 -3.00
CA CYS A 18 4.80 1.89 -2.08
C CYS A 18 4.28 0.56 -2.60
N VAL A 19 3.91 0.49 -3.89
CA VAL A 19 3.42 -0.74 -4.52
C VAL A 19 4.52 -1.81 -4.55
N LYS A 20 5.73 -1.47 -4.97
CA LYS A 20 6.88 -2.40 -4.95
C LYS A 20 7.14 -2.95 -3.56
N MET A 21 7.11 -2.09 -2.55
CA MET A 21 7.28 -2.51 -1.15
C MET A 21 6.16 -3.46 -0.72
N GLY A 22 4.91 -3.12 -0.97
CA GLY A 22 3.76 -3.97 -0.65
C GLY A 22 3.83 -5.34 -1.30
N LEU A 23 4.20 -5.41 -2.56
CA LEU A 23 4.39 -6.67 -3.30
C LEU A 23 5.54 -7.51 -2.73
N ASN A 24 6.65 -6.87 -2.39
CA ASN A 24 7.79 -7.56 -1.78
C ASN A 24 7.45 -8.11 -0.39
N MET A 25 6.67 -7.37 0.40
CA MET A 25 6.17 -7.83 1.70
C MET A 25 5.27 -9.07 1.54
N ILE A 26 4.32 -9.05 0.59
CA ILE A 26 3.45 -10.20 0.31
C ILE A 26 4.28 -11.40 -0.14
N ARG A 27 5.32 -11.20 -0.96
CA ARG A 27 6.22 -12.27 -1.40
C ARG A 27 6.99 -12.87 -0.22
N ALA A 28 7.57 -12.02 0.62
CA ALA A 28 8.32 -12.46 1.80
C ALA A 28 7.45 -13.29 2.77
N ILE A 29 6.21 -12.87 2.99
CA ILE A 29 5.27 -13.63 3.83
C ILE A 29 4.92 -14.98 3.22
N LYS A 30 4.73 -15.05 1.89
CA LYS A 30 4.48 -16.32 1.20
C LYS A 30 5.68 -17.27 1.25
N GLU A 31 6.90 -16.76 1.22
CA GLU A 31 8.11 -17.56 1.39
C GLU A 31 8.20 -18.08 2.83
N PHE A 32 7.98 -17.21 3.81
CA PHE A 32 7.93 -17.59 5.23
C PHE A 32 6.89 -18.67 5.51
N ASP A 33 5.70 -18.55 4.95
CA ASP A 33 4.60 -19.51 5.09
C ASP A 33 4.99 -20.90 4.57
N LYS A 34 5.70 -20.98 3.44
CA LYS A 34 6.22 -22.25 2.92
C LYS A 34 7.22 -22.93 3.86
N ASP A 35 8.08 -22.14 4.50
CA ASP A 35 9.12 -22.65 5.38
C ASP A 35 8.59 -23.07 6.75
N CYS A 36 7.62 -22.31 7.28
CA CYS A 36 7.08 -22.53 8.63
C CYS A 36 5.79 -23.35 8.65
N HIS A 37 5.15 -23.59 7.49
CA HIS A 37 3.86 -24.30 7.36
C HIS A 37 2.74 -23.66 8.19
N GLU A 38 2.78 -22.32 8.31
CA GLU A 38 1.75 -21.54 8.97
C GLU A 38 0.95 -20.76 7.93
N ASP A 39 -0.39 -20.85 7.96
CA ASP A 39 -1.26 -20.12 7.02
C ASP A 39 -1.31 -18.64 7.40
N VAL A 40 -0.23 -17.92 7.08
CA VAL A 40 -0.10 -16.48 7.34
C VAL A 40 -0.30 -15.70 6.05
N ASN A 41 -1.25 -14.79 6.06
CA ASN A 41 -1.55 -13.90 4.95
C ASN A 41 -1.42 -12.43 5.35
N MET A 42 -1.10 -11.59 4.37
CA MET A 42 -0.96 -10.15 4.55
C MET A 42 -1.89 -9.39 3.61
N ARG A 43 -2.51 -8.34 4.12
CA ARG A 43 -3.22 -7.33 3.34
C ARG A 43 -2.36 -6.08 3.26
N VAL A 44 -2.36 -5.43 2.12
CA VAL A 44 -1.66 -4.16 1.91
C VAL A 44 -2.64 -3.15 1.32
N GLY A 45 -2.79 -2.00 1.96
CA GLY A 45 -3.58 -0.88 1.47
C GLY A 45 -2.68 0.32 1.20
N ILE A 46 -2.89 0.99 0.06
CA ILE A 46 -2.12 2.17 -0.35
C ILE A 46 -3.06 3.29 -0.75
N HIS A 47 -2.81 4.47 -0.22
CA HIS A 47 -3.50 5.69 -0.58
C HIS A 47 -2.49 6.81 -0.78
N THR A 48 -2.72 7.65 -1.79
CA THR A 48 -1.95 8.86 -2.06
C THR A 48 -2.79 10.09 -1.70
N GLY A 49 -2.27 10.90 -0.81
CA GLY A 49 -2.95 12.10 -0.35
C GLY A 49 -2.01 13.03 0.40
N THR A 50 -2.57 14.03 1.06
CA THR A 50 -1.82 15.02 1.83
C THR A 50 -1.70 14.62 3.27
N VAL A 51 -0.49 14.68 3.81
CA VAL A 51 -0.22 14.38 5.22
C VAL A 51 0.41 15.57 5.91
N LEU A 52 0.07 15.74 7.18
CA LEU A 52 0.81 16.58 8.10
C LEU A 52 1.80 15.69 8.85
N CYS A 53 3.07 16.01 8.81
CA CYS A 53 4.10 15.24 9.48
C CYS A 53 4.94 16.12 10.39
N GLY A 54 5.48 15.53 11.44
CA GLY A 54 6.33 16.26 12.37
C GLY A 54 6.86 15.40 13.50
N ILE A 55 7.72 16.00 14.30
CA ILE A 55 8.31 15.38 15.49
C ILE A 55 7.42 15.68 16.69
N VAL A 56 6.99 14.64 17.39
CA VAL A 56 6.16 14.73 18.59
C VAL A 56 6.87 14.08 19.77
N GLY A 57 6.73 14.69 20.94
CA GLY A 57 7.20 14.14 22.20
C GLY A 57 7.90 15.17 23.08
N ARG A 58 7.99 14.86 24.39
CA ARG A 58 8.70 15.67 25.39
C ARG A 58 10.00 15.01 25.84
N LYS A 59 9.95 13.72 26.13
CA LYS A 59 11.11 12.93 26.60
C LYS A 59 11.63 11.97 25.54
N ARG A 60 10.75 11.48 24.67
CA ARG A 60 11.07 10.63 23.53
C ARG A 60 10.44 11.23 22.30
N PHE A 61 11.25 11.56 21.33
CA PHE A 61 10.81 12.12 20.07
C PHE A 61 10.40 11.01 19.12
N LYS A 62 9.23 11.16 18.49
CA LYS A 62 8.73 10.30 17.42
C LYS A 62 8.42 11.17 16.22
N PHE A 63 8.80 10.72 15.04
CA PHE A 63 8.25 11.26 13.81
C PHE A 63 6.90 10.60 13.58
N ASP A 64 5.88 11.40 13.34
CA ASP A 64 4.52 10.91 13.15
C ASP A 64 3.83 11.64 12.00
N VAL A 65 2.78 11.03 11.45
CA VAL A 65 2.00 11.55 10.33
C VAL A 65 0.51 11.54 10.65
N TRP A 66 -0.18 12.61 10.28
CA TRP A 66 -1.62 12.75 10.54
C TRP A 66 -2.32 13.28 9.31
N SER A 67 -3.45 12.73 8.98
CA SER A 67 -4.45 13.32 8.09
C SER A 67 -5.67 12.40 7.97
N ASN A 68 -6.71 12.88 7.32
CA ASN A 68 -7.81 12.04 6.87
C ASN A 68 -7.33 11.00 5.84
N ASP A 69 -6.31 11.31 5.07
CA ASP A 69 -5.73 10.42 4.06
C ASP A 69 -4.99 9.24 4.70
N VAL A 70 -4.40 9.41 5.88
CA VAL A 70 -3.88 8.29 6.69
C VAL A 70 -5.00 7.35 7.11
N THR A 71 -6.16 7.90 7.47
CA THR A 71 -7.36 7.09 7.79
C THR A 71 -7.87 6.34 6.55
N LEU A 72 -7.83 6.97 5.37
CA LEU A 72 -8.18 6.32 4.11
C LEU A 72 -7.21 5.19 3.76
N ALA A 73 -5.91 5.36 3.96
CA ALA A 73 -4.92 4.30 3.78
C ALA A 73 -5.21 3.09 4.69
N ASN A 74 -5.56 3.33 5.94
CA ASN A 74 -6.00 2.27 6.86
C ASN A 74 -7.26 1.54 6.36
N ARG A 75 -8.20 2.28 5.80
CA ARG A 75 -9.40 1.69 5.21
C ARG A 75 -9.08 0.85 3.97
N MET A 76 -8.16 1.30 3.12
CA MET A 76 -7.68 0.50 1.98
C MET A 76 -7.10 -0.84 2.45
N GLU A 77 -6.35 -0.86 3.55
CA GLU A 77 -5.84 -2.11 4.12
C GLU A 77 -6.98 -2.99 4.62
N SER A 78 -7.90 -2.45 5.44
CA SER A 78 -8.96 -3.23 6.08
C SER A 78 -9.99 -3.80 5.11
N THR A 79 -10.21 -3.16 3.97
CA THR A 79 -11.11 -3.63 2.90
C THR A 79 -10.38 -4.43 1.81
N GLY A 80 -9.05 -4.52 1.89
CA GLY A 80 -8.25 -5.29 0.95
C GLY A 80 -8.38 -6.79 1.12
N LYS A 81 -8.01 -7.54 0.07
CA LYS A 81 -7.98 -9.01 0.08
C LYS A 81 -6.60 -9.51 0.48
N PRO A 82 -6.49 -10.59 1.29
CA PRO A 82 -5.21 -11.19 1.63
C PRO A 82 -4.41 -11.58 0.39
N GLY A 83 -3.12 -11.32 0.41
CA GLY A 83 -2.21 -11.63 -0.70
C GLY A 83 -2.30 -10.68 -1.89
N LYS A 84 -3.03 -9.57 -1.76
CA LYS A 84 -3.19 -8.54 -2.79
C LYS A 84 -2.85 -7.15 -2.23
N VAL A 85 -2.50 -6.23 -3.14
CA VAL A 85 -2.32 -4.81 -2.82
C VAL A 85 -3.56 -4.05 -3.26
N HIS A 86 -4.18 -3.36 -2.33
CA HIS A 86 -5.39 -2.57 -2.54
C HIS A 86 -5.02 -1.09 -2.64
N VAL A 87 -5.37 -0.43 -3.73
CA VAL A 87 -4.98 0.96 -3.98
C VAL A 87 -6.20 1.84 -4.22
N SER A 88 -6.13 3.09 -3.77
CA SER A 88 -7.13 4.09 -4.10
C SER A 88 -6.95 4.61 -5.53
N GLU A 89 -8.00 5.20 -6.09
CA GLU A 89 -7.96 5.86 -7.39
C GLU A 89 -6.85 6.93 -7.45
N SER A 90 -6.70 7.73 -6.38
CA SER A 90 -5.63 8.73 -6.28
C SER A 90 -4.25 8.11 -6.46
N THR A 91 -4.01 6.94 -5.91
CA THR A 91 -2.74 6.23 -6.07
C THR A 91 -2.60 5.66 -7.47
N TYR A 92 -3.68 5.11 -8.02
CA TYR A 92 -3.68 4.51 -9.35
C TYR A 92 -3.27 5.51 -10.45
N GLN A 93 -3.69 6.76 -10.35
CA GLN A 93 -3.32 7.82 -11.30
C GLN A 93 -1.80 8.06 -11.37
N PHE A 94 -1.05 7.76 -10.30
CA PHE A 94 0.41 7.86 -10.28
C PHE A 94 1.13 6.59 -10.77
N LEU A 95 0.43 5.47 -10.91
CA LEU A 95 1.05 4.18 -11.25
C LEU A 95 1.25 4.00 -12.77
N LYS A 96 0.67 4.87 -13.63
CA LYS A 96 0.84 4.86 -15.09
C LYS A 96 0.95 3.43 -15.62
N GLU A 97 0.03 2.86 -16.22
CA GLU A 97 0.02 1.59 -17.01
C GLU A 97 1.02 0.44 -16.65
N ASP A 98 1.89 0.63 -15.65
CA ASP A 98 2.92 -0.35 -15.25
C ASP A 98 2.36 -1.57 -14.52
N TYR A 99 1.07 -1.54 -14.14
CA TYR A 99 0.44 -2.57 -13.32
C TYR A 99 -0.93 -2.96 -13.86
N TYR A 100 -1.22 -4.27 -13.86
CA TYR A 100 -2.57 -4.78 -14.11
C TYR A 100 -3.43 -4.61 -12.85
N VAL A 101 -4.60 -4.03 -13.02
CA VAL A 101 -5.53 -3.68 -11.94
C VAL A 101 -6.85 -4.37 -12.20
N GLU A 102 -7.44 -4.96 -11.15
CA GLU A 102 -8.83 -5.43 -11.15
C GLU A 102 -9.67 -4.43 -10.36
N GLU A 103 -10.95 -4.26 -10.73
CA GLU A 103 -11.86 -3.47 -9.91
C GLU A 103 -11.99 -4.07 -8.51
N GLY A 104 -11.81 -3.23 -7.50
CA GLY A 104 -12.00 -3.58 -6.10
C GLY A 104 -13.45 -3.38 -5.65
N GLU A 105 -13.76 -3.77 -4.43
CA GLU A 105 -15.05 -3.50 -3.82
C GLU A 105 -15.23 -2.00 -3.55
N GLU A 106 -16.36 -1.43 -4.01
CA GLU A 106 -16.68 -0.03 -3.77
C GLU A 106 -16.82 0.26 -2.27
N PHE A 107 -16.25 1.37 -1.85
CA PHE A 107 -16.37 1.86 -0.49
C PHE A 107 -17.66 2.70 -0.36
N LEU A 108 -18.60 2.26 0.48
CA LEU A 108 -19.84 3.00 0.78
C LEU A 108 -19.51 4.39 1.37
N GLY A 109 -19.68 5.44 0.56
CA GLY A 109 -19.77 6.80 1.06
C GLY A 109 -19.05 7.92 0.31
N LYS A 110 -18.15 7.66 -0.60
CA LYS A 110 -17.60 8.62 -1.58
C LYS A 110 -17.31 7.90 -2.89
N LYS A 111 -17.51 8.60 -4.01
CA LYS A 111 -17.24 8.12 -5.38
C LYS A 111 -15.73 7.94 -5.66
N ASP A 112 -15.00 7.32 -4.77
CA ASP A 112 -13.61 6.95 -5.02
C ASP A 112 -13.65 5.52 -5.54
N HIS A 113 -13.45 5.35 -6.83
CA HIS A 113 -13.24 4.03 -7.42
C HIS A 113 -12.03 3.41 -6.75
N VAL A 114 -12.19 2.20 -6.26
CA VAL A 114 -11.16 1.46 -5.57
C VAL A 114 -10.70 0.33 -6.49
N PHE A 115 -9.40 0.27 -6.73
CA PHE A 115 -8.80 -0.74 -7.58
C PHE A 115 -8.04 -1.75 -6.73
N THR A 116 -8.28 -3.02 -6.96
CA THR A 116 -7.47 -4.09 -6.39
C THR A 116 -6.37 -4.47 -7.38
N LEU A 117 -5.13 -4.15 -7.06
CA LEU A 117 -3.99 -4.60 -7.83
C LEU A 117 -3.83 -6.11 -7.68
N CYS A 118 -4.34 -6.86 -8.64
CA CYS A 118 -3.96 -8.24 -8.84
C CYS A 118 -2.70 -8.26 -9.69
N VAL A 119 -1.54 -8.20 -9.05
CA VAL A 119 -0.31 -8.41 -9.79
C VAL A 119 -0.17 -9.90 -10.06
N LYS A 120 -0.54 -10.33 -11.27
CA LYS A 120 0.08 -11.51 -11.86
C LYS A 120 1.52 -11.13 -12.15
N VAL A 121 2.42 -11.44 -11.23
CA VAL A 121 3.85 -11.33 -11.51
C VAL A 121 4.17 -12.34 -12.60
N HIS A 122 4.26 -11.87 -13.84
CA HIS A 122 4.94 -12.62 -14.88
C HIS A 122 6.42 -12.53 -14.54
N PHE A 123 6.93 -13.59 -13.95
CA PHE A 123 8.37 -13.78 -13.86
C PHE A 123 8.92 -13.97 -15.27
N TYR A 124 9.53 -12.94 -15.82
CA TYR A 124 10.55 -13.15 -16.82
C TYR A 124 11.79 -13.59 -16.04
N ALA A 125 11.99 -14.91 -15.96
CA ALA A 125 13.28 -15.45 -15.59
C ALA A 125 14.23 -15.08 -16.73
N LEU A 126 15.07 -14.08 -16.53
CA LEU A 126 16.28 -13.92 -17.33
C LEU A 126 17.27 -14.95 -16.82
N TYR A 127 17.54 -15.96 -17.66
CA TYR A 127 18.67 -16.86 -17.51
C TYR A 127 19.97 -16.08 -17.75
#